data_a3600ef772c8704b98765d0378e9b0ba
#
_entry.id   a3600ef772c8704b98765d0378e9b0ba
#
_cell.length_a   1.000
_cell.length_b   1.000
_cell.length_c   1.000
_cell.angle_alpha   90.00
_cell.angle_beta   90.00
_cell.angle_gamma   90.00
#
_symmetry.space_group_name_H-M   'P 1'
#
loop_
_entity.id
_entity.type
_entity.pdbx_description
1 polymer ?
#
loop_
_entity_poly.entity_id
_entity_poly.type
_entity_poly.pdbx_seq_one_letter_code
_entity_poly.pdbx_strand_id
1 'polypeptide(L)'
;MQKNICRTVVFVLMAALLAAIGVFEFVSAMTRDILLLFFLVVLLFHLLLNRNTLLHPSKRRVRPHSAARHDMNGVLKLILPAVYTAFIVTGLLSSRLLPFLYIGAPLITLLHRLSYAAALLLTIVHAVLHRGFLKKAWRNVFVKRPLTAILTVLAAVLLIASAVCLGAAADKRDPTPAAIPFGTAKPLPTFSSA
;
A
#
# COMPACT_ATOMS: atom_id res chain seq x y z
N MET A 1 -16.89 4.85 21.58
CA MET A 1 -15.54 5.43 21.72
C MET A 1 -14.44 4.53 21.17
N GLN A 2 -14.39 3.24 21.49
CA GLN A 2 -13.40 2.26 20.99
C GLN A 2 -13.30 2.17 19.46
N LYS A 3 -14.43 2.16 18.75
CA LYS A 3 -14.47 2.05 17.27
C LYS A 3 -13.68 3.16 16.55
N ASN A 4 -13.68 4.38 17.08
CA ASN A 4 -12.93 5.49 16.47
C ASN A 4 -11.41 5.37 16.72
N ILE A 5 -11.01 4.80 17.88
CA ILE A 5 -9.61 4.53 18.20
C ILE A 5 -9.07 3.49 17.23
N CYS A 6 -9.78 2.37 17.08
CA CYS A 6 -9.40 1.29 16.17
C CYS A 6 -9.24 1.78 14.71
N ARG A 7 -10.17 2.59 14.21
CA ARG A 7 -10.08 3.21 12.89
C ARG A 7 -8.85 4.10 12.72
N THR A 8 -8.49 4.86 13.76
CA THR A 8 -7.32 5.73 13.71
C THR A 8 -6.03 4.93 13.72
N VAL A 9 -5.94 3.89 14.56
CA VAL A 9 -4.79 2.99 14.62
C VAL A 9 -4.56 2.31 13.27
N VAL A 10 -5.61 1.74 12.69
CA VAL A 10 -5.54 1.07 11.37
C VAL A 10 -5.14 2.05 10.27
N PHE A 11 -5.65 3.29 10.29
CA PHE A 11 -5.25 4.32 9.32
C PHE A 11 -3.77 4.67 9.44
N VAL A 12 -3.25 4.82 10.67
CA VAL A 12 -1.82 5.10 10.90
C VAL A 12 -0.95 3.95 10.44
N LEU A 13 -1.34 2.70 10.72
CA LEU A 13 -0.64 1.50 10.23
C LEU A 13 -0.62 1.43 8.70
N MET A 14 -1.75 1.71 8.04
CA MET A 14 -1.81 1.76 6.58
C MET A 14 -0.87 2.83 6.00
N ALA A 15 -0.86 4.03 6.59
CA ALA A 15 0.01 5.11 6.13
C ALA A 15 1.50 4.77 6.32
N ALA A 16 1.86 4.14 7.45
CA ALA A 16 3.22 3.69 7.73
C ALA A 16 3.67 2.60 6.74
N LEU A 17 2.81 1.60 6.49
CA LEU A 17 3.10 0.53 5.52
C LEU A 17 3.23 1.08 4.09
N LEU A 18 2.34 2.00 3.68
CA LEU A 18 2.40 2.61 2.36
C LEU A 18 3.70 3.41 2.17
N ALA A 19 4.12 4.16 3.19
CA ALA A 19 5.40 4.87 3.17
C ALA A 19 6.59 3.90 3.12
N ALA A 20 6.56 2.81 3.89
CA ALA A 20 7.59 1.78 3.88
C ALA A 20 7.71 1.10 2.51
N ILE A 21 6.58 0.75 1.87
CA ILE A 21 6.57 0.17 0.51
C ILE A 21 7.33 1.09 -0.46
N GLY A 22 7.10 2.42 -0.39
CA GLY A 22 7.79 3.38 -1.25
C GLY A 22 9.30 3.42 -1.03
N VAL A 23 9.76 3.28 0.20
CA VAL A 23 11.19 3.18 0.50
C VAL A 23 11.79 1.89 -0.07
N PHE A 24 11.12 0.75 0.16
CA PHE A 24 11.61 -0.56 -0.25
C PHE A 24 11.39 -0.87 -1.74
N GLU A 25 10.64 -0.06 -2.49
CA GLU A 25 10.56 -0.13 -3.95
C GLU A 25 11.95 -0.10 -4.61
N PHE A 26 12.90 0.64 -4.01
CA PHE A 26 14.25 0.84 -4.52
C PHE A 26 15.32 -0.02 -3.84
N VAL A 27 14.99 -0.68 -2.73
CA VAL A 27 15.97 -1.39 -1.89
C VAL A 27 15.87 -2.90 -2.08
N SER A 28 14.69 -3.47 -1.95
CA SER A 28 14.48 -4.92 -2.02
C SER A 28 13.08 -5.25 -2.50
N ALA A 29 13.01 -5.92 -3.66
CA ALA A 29 11.74 -6.35 -4.24
C ALA A 29 10.99 -7.33 -3.32
N MET A 30 11.70 -8.27 -2.69
CA MET A 30 11.10 -9.25 -1.78
C MET A 30 10.52 -8.59 -0.53
N THR A 31 11.25 -7.64 0.08
CA THR A 31 10.75 -6.88 1.24
C THR A 31 9.51 -6.06 0.88
N ARG A 32 9.51 -5.40 -0.28
CA ARG A 32 8.36 -4.68 -0.83
C ARG A 32 7.14 -5.57 -0.96
N ASP A 33 7.31 -6.76 -1.56
CA ASP A 33 6.22 -7.70 -1.81
C ASP A 33 5.60 -8.22 -0.51
N ILE A 34 6.41 -8.46 0.52
CA ILE A 34 5.92 -8.84 1.87
C ILE A 34 5.17 -7.68 2.53
N LEU A 35 5.68 -6.45 2.41
CA LEU A 35 5.00 -5.26 2.91
C LEU A 35 3.66 -5.04 2.20
N LEU A 36 3.57 -5.34 0.91
CA LEU A 36 2.32 -5.28 0.15
C LEU A 36 1.28 -6.27 0.68
N LEU A 37 1.68 -7.49 1.05
CA LEU A 37 0.78 -8.46 1.68
C LEU A 37 0.30 -7.97 3.05
N PHE A 38 1.18 -7.40 3.87
CA PHE A 38 0.77 -6.81 5.14
C PHE A 38 -0.19 -5.63 4.93
N PHE A 39 0.09 -4.79 3.94
CA PHE A 39 -0.80 -3.68 3.58
C PHE A 39 -2.19 -4.19 3.15
N LEU A 40 -2.25 -5.26 2.35
CA LEU A 40 -3.52 -5.90 1.95
C LEU A 40 -4.33 -6.34 3.17
N VAL A 41 -3.71 -7.03 4.13
CA VAL A 41 -4.39 -7.50 5.36
C VAL A 41 -4.93 -6.31 6.16
N VAL A 42 -4.12 -5.27 6.37
CA VAL A 42 -4.54 -4.07 7.11
C VAL A 42 -5.63 -3.30 6.37
N LEU A 43 -5.57 -3.23 5.03
CA LEU A 43 -6.62 -2.63 4.19
C LEU A 43 -7.94 -3.39 4.31
N LEU A 44 -7.93 -4.72 4.22
CA LEU A 44 -9.14 -5.53 4.41
C LEU A 44 -9.76 -5.27 5.78
N PHE A 45 -8.93 -5.20 6.82
CA PHE A 45 -9.40 -4.86 8.16
C PHE A 45 -9.99 -3.45 8.23
N HIS A 46 -9.37 -2.48 7.54
CA HIS A 46 -9.90 -1.12 7.41
C HIS A 46 -11.26 -1.09 6.74
N LEU A 47 -11.43 -1.82 5.65
CA LEU A 47 -12.71 -1.92 4.92
C LEU A 47 -13.80 -2.56 5.78
N LEU A 48 -13.47 -3.63 6.50
CA LEU A 48 -14.41 -4.30 7.43
C LEU A 48 -14.87 -3.36 8.54
N LEU A 49 -13.96 -2.60 9.14
CA LEU A 49 -14.31 -1.61 10.17
C LEU A 49 -15.20 -0.48 9.64
N ASN A 50 -15.09 -0.18 8.34
CA ASN A 50 -15.82 0.90 7.69
C ASN A 50 -16.99 0.43 6.82
N ARG A 51 -17.30 -0.89 6.77
CA ARG A 51 -18.32 -1.49 5.89
C ARG A 51 -19.67 -0.77 5.92
N ASN A 52 -20.16 -0.39 7.09
CA ASN A 52 -21.43 0.31 7.24
C ASN A 52 -21.42 1.71 6.60
N THR A 53 -20.27 2.37 6.57
CA THR A 53 -20.11 3.70 5.94
C THR A 53 -20.01 3.59 4.42
N LEU A 54 -19.50 2.46 3.92
CA LEU A 54 -19.39 2.17 2.49
C LEU A 54 -20.72 1.70 1.90
N LEU A 55 -21.41 0.78 2.59
CA LEU A 55 -22.65 0.17 2.10
C LEU A 55 -23.88 1.07 2.28
N HIS A 56 -23.89 1.91 3.28
CA HIS A 56 -24.99 2.83 3.54
C HIS A 56 -24.48 4.28 3.52
N PRO A 57 -24.32 4.90 2.33
CA PRO A 57 -24.08 6.33 2.24
C PRO A 57 -25.26 7.03 2.89
N SER A 58 -25.04 7.52 4.10
CA SER A 58 -26.04 8.17 4.94
C SER A 58 -26.75 9.25 4.11
N LYS A 59 -28.09 9.16 3.98
CA LYS A 59 -28.99 10.22 3.49
C LYS A 59 -28.97 11.40 4.46
N ARG A 60 -27.81 11.96 4.75
CA ARG A 60 -27.69 13.17 5.56
C ARG A 60 -28.27 14.31 4.75
N ARG A 61 -29.33 14.93 5.30
CA ARG A 61 -29.86 16.21 4.80
C ARG A 61 -28.71 17.17 4.56
N VAL A 62 -28.43 17.44 3.29
CA VAL A 62 -27.34 18.33 2.86
C VAL A 62 -27.75 19.74 3.23
N ARG A 63 -26.98 20.39 4.10
CA ARG A 63 -27.09 21.83 4.27
C ARG A 63 -26.50 22.51 3.02
N PRO A 64 -27.20 23.46 2.38
CA PRO A 64 -26.84 23.96 1.05
C PRO A 64 -25.44 24.59 0.96
N HIS A 65 -24.88 25.12 2.04
CA HIS A 65 -23.53 25.71 2.05
C HIS A 65 -22.37 24.71 2.14
N SER A 66 -22.63 23.39 2.21
CA SER A 66 -21.58 22.36 2.30
C SER A 66 -21.60 21.37 1.13
N ALA A 67 -22.38 21.62 0.09
CA ALA A 67 -22.62 20.70 -1.01
C ALA A 67 -21.33 20.26 -1.71
N ALA A 68 -20.49 21.18 -2.16
CA ALA A 68 -19.26 20.85 -2.89
C ALA A 68 -18.27 19.99 -2.06
N ARG A 69 -18.15 20.26 -0.76
CA ARG A 69 -17.29 19.46 0.13
C ARG A 69 -17.86 18.10 0.43
N HIS A 70 -19.18 17.97 0.41
CA HIS A 70 -19.87 16.69 0.60
C HIS A 70 -19.70 15.79 -0.63
N ASP A 71 -19.78 16.35 -1.83
CA ASP A 71 -19.63 15.64 -3.10
C ASP A 71 -18.18 15.13 -3.27
N MET A 72 -17.19 15.96 -2.95
CA MET A 72 -15.78 15.57 -2.97
C MET A 72 -15.47 14.41 -2.00
N ASN A 73 -16.07 14.41 -0.81
CA ASN A 73 -15.93 13.30 0.13
C ASN A 73 -16.62 12.01 -0.36
N GLY A 74 -17.71 12.11 -1.10
CA GLY A 74 -18.41 10.99 -1.71
C GLY A 74 -17.57 10.32 -2.79
N VAL A 75 -17.07 11.12 -3.71
CA VAL A 75 -16.19 10.69 -4.81
C VAL A 75 -14.90 10.05 -4.26
N LEU A 76 -14.26 10.66 -3.29
CA LEU A 76 -13.02 10.14 -2.69
C LEU A 76 -13.22 8.79 -2.00
N LYS A 77 -14.39 8.54 -1.39
CA LYS A 77 -14.71 7.24 -0.78
C LYS A 77 -14.80 6.10 -1.79
N LEU A 78 -15.10 6.39 -3.04
CA LEU A 78 -15.17 5.42 -4.14
C LEU A 78 -13.81 5.27 -4.83
N ILE A 79 -13.14 6.36 -5.12
CA ILE A 79 -11.86 6.35 -5.86
C ILE A 79 -10.75 5.72 -5.02
N LEU A 80 -10.67 6.04 -3.72
CA LEU A 80 -9.58 5.56 -2.87
C LEU A 80 -9.50 4.03 -2.78
N PRO A 81 -10.61 3.28 -2.52
CA PRO A 81 -10.58 1.83 -2.56
C PRO A 81 -10.23 1.27 -3.95
N ALA A 82 -10.72 1.89 -5.02
CA ALA A 82 -10.44 1.46 -6.39
C ALA A 82 -8.94 1.58 -6.71
N VAL A 83 -8.32 2.70 -6.34
CA VAL A 83 -6.87 2.91 -6.53
C VAL A 83 -6.05 1.96 -5.67
N TYR A 84 -6.44 1.71 -4.41
CA TYR A 84 -5.76 0.71 -3.58
C TYR A 84 -5.89 -0.70 -4.16
N THR A 85 -7.05 -1.05 -4.71
CA THR A 85 -7.24 -2.35 -5.39
C THR A 85 -6.32 -2.45 -6.61
N ALA A 86 -6.27 -1.42 -7.46
CA ALA A 86 -5.38 -1.39 -8.61
C ALA A 86 -3.90 -1.49 -8.19
N PHE A 87 -3.49 -0.77 -7.15
CA PHE A 87 -2.15 -0.84 -6.58
C PHE A 87 -1.79 -2.24 -6.08
N ILE A 88 -2.70 -2.91 -5.35
CA ILE A 88 -2.47 -4.26 -4.83
C ILE A 88 -2.43 -5.28 -5.97
N VAL A 89 -3.40 -5.23 -6.90
CA VAL A 89 -3.46 -6.17 -8.03
C VAL A 89 -2.21 -6.06 -8.89
N THR A 90 -1.82 -4.85 -9.29
CA THR A 90 -0.60 -4.65 -10.10
C THR A 90 0.67 -5.05 -9.33
N GLY A 91 0.71 -4.85 -8.01
CA GLY A 91 1.80 -5.28 -7.16
C GLY A 91 1.90 -6.81 -7.07
N LEU A 92 0.78 -7.51 -6.88
CA LEU A 92 0.75 -8.97 -6.87
C LEU A 92 1.17 -9.57 -8.23
N LEU A 93 0.73 -8.96 -9.35
CA LEU A 93 1.13 -9.37 -10.70
C LEU A 93 2.61 -9.12 -11.00
N SER A 94 3.25 -8.17 -10.32
CA SER A 94 4.68 -7.90 -10.42
C SER A 94 5.50 -8.59 -9.32
N SER A 95 4.85 -9.29 -8.40
CA SER A 95 5.47 -9.93 -7.24
C SER A 95 6.13 -11.26 -7.60
N ARG A 96 7.35 -11.46 -7.10
CA ARG A 96 8.07 -12.74 -7.19
C ARG A 96 7.65 -13.77 -6.16
N LEU A 97 6.94 -13.35 -5.10
CA LEU A 97 6.42 -14.24 -4.07
C LEU A 97 5.32 -15.18 -4.61
N LEU A 98 4.62 -14.76 -5.66
CA LEU A 98 3.53 -15.52 -6.28
C LEU A 98 3.88 -15.83 -7.74
N PRO A 99 4.80 -16.76 -8.00
CA PRO A 99 5.33 -17.00 -9.35
C PRO A 99 4.26 -17.40 -10.36
N PHE A 100 3.15 -18.01 -9.91
CA PHE A 100 2.00 -18.36 -10.75
C PHE A 100 1.16 -17.13 -11.18
N LEU A 101 1.30 -16.00 -10.53
CA LEU A 101 0.65 -14.72 -10.90
C LEU A 101 1.64 -13.75 -11.56
N TYR A 102 2.94 -14.05 -11.53
CA TYR A 102 3.97 -13.14 -11.99
C TYR A 102 3.87 -12.87 -13.50
N ILE A 103 3.64 -11.63 -13.84
CA ILE A 103 3.68 -11.13 -15.21
C ILE A 103 4.83 -10.12 -15.30
N GLY A 104 5.99 -10.56 -15.80
CA GLY A 104 7.19 -9.73 -15.91
C GLY A 104 7.13 -8.64 -16.98
N ALA A 105 5.94 -8.16 -17.35
CA ALA A 105 5.78 -7.13 -18.36
C ALA A 105 6.14 -5.73 -17.81
N PRO A 106 6.96 -4.95 -18.53
CA PRO A 106 7.34 -3.60 -18.11
C PRO A 106 6.13 -2.67 -17.89
N LEU A 107 5.05 -2.90 -18.64
CA LEU A 107 3.79 -2.19 -18.47
C LEU A 107 3.17 -2.40 -17.08
N ILE A 108 3.18 -3.63 -16.56
CA ILE A 108 2.66 -3.95 -15.23
C ILE A 108 3.45 -3.22 -14.15
N THR A 109 4.79 -3.21 -14.28
CA THR A 109 5.66 -2.48 -13.34
C THR A 109 5.38 -0.96 -13.39
N LEU A 110 5.19 -0.40 -14.58
CA LEU A 110 4.82 1.01 -14.74
C LEU A 110 3.46 1.31 -14.09
N LEU A 111 2.44 0.48 -14.36
CA LEU A 111 1.12 0.61 -13.79
C LEU A 111 1.16 0.51 -12.25
N HIS A 112 1.98 -0.39 -11.71
CA HIS A 112 2.18 -0.51 -10.27
C HIS A 112 2.73 0.79 -9.67
N ARG A 113 3.78 1.36 -10.26
CA ARG A 113 4.38 2.63 -9.79
C ARG A 113 3.41 3.79 -9.89
N LEU A 114 2.65 3.89 -10.98
CA LEU A 114 1.63 4.93 -11.14
C LEU A 114 0.50 4.77 -10.12
N SER A 115 0.01 3.55 -9.90
CA SER A 115 -1.05 3.29 -8.91
C SER A 115 -0.55 3.52 -7.48
N TYR A 116 0.73 3.23 -7.18
CA TYR A 116 1.36 3.60 -5.91
C TYR A 116 1.37 5.12 -5.69
N ALA A 117 1.86 5.88 -6.69
CA ALA A 117 1.90 7.34 -6.60
C ALA A 117 0.50 7.94 -6.43
N ALA A 118 -0.50 7.42 -7.16
CA ALA A 118 -1.90 7.81 -7.01
C ALA A 118 -2.45 7.47 -5.62
N ALA A 119 -2.15 6.26 -5.10
CA ALA A 119 -2.56 5.83 -3.77
C ALA A 119 -1.99 6.73 -2.67
N LEU A 120 -0.70 7.08 -2.77
CA LEU A 120 -0.03 7.98 -1.84
C LEU A 120 -0.65 9.38 -1.88
N LEU A 121 -0.80 9.96 -3.07
CA LEU A 121 -1.41 11.28 -3.26
C LEU A 121 -2.83 11.33 -2.69
N LEU A 122 -3.67 10.35 -3.03
CA LEU A 122 -5.04 10.28 -2.54
C LEU A 122 -5.11 10.06 -1.02
N THR A 123 -4.17 9.33 -0.44
CA THR A 123 -4.06 9.17 1.03
C THR A 123 -3.76 10.52 1.69
N ILE A 124 -2.85 11.31 1.13
CA ILE A 124 -2.54 12.66 1.63
C ILE A 124 -3.78 13.57 1.50
N VAL A 125 -4.42 13.60 0.34
CA VAL A 125 -5.65 14.38 0.12
C VAL A 125 -6.74 13.96 1.10
N HIS A 126 -6.94 12.65 1.31
CA HIS A 126 -7.89 12.12 2.29
C HIS A 126 -7.57 12.60 3.70
N ALA A 127 -6.30 12.54 4.10
CA ALA A 127 -5.84 13.02 5.41
C ALA A 127 -6.11 14.53 5.59
N VAL A 128 -5.80 15.34 4.57
CA VAL A 128 -6.02 16.80 4.60
C VAL A 128 -7.50 17.14 4.69
N LEU A 129 -8.35 16.48 3.91
CA LEU A 129 -9.80 16.69 3.96
C LEU A 129 -10.41 16.31 5.33
N HIS A 130 -9.85 15.30 5.95
CA HIS A 130 -10.27 14.83 7.28
C HIS A 130 -9.42 15.35 8.43
N ARG A 131 -8.64 16.43 8.23
CA ARG A 131 -7.72 16.99 9.24
C ARG A 131 -8.36 17.25 10.60
N GLY A 132 -9.62 17.73 10.62
CA GLY A 132 -10.35 17.99 11.87
C GLY A 132 -10.64 16.70 12.67
N PHE A 133 -11.04 15.65 11.98
CA PHE A 133 -11.21 14.32 12.57
C PHE A 133 -9.86 13.75 13.03
N LEU A 134 -8.84 13.81 12.18
CA LEU A 134 -7.49 13.33 12.49
C LEU A 134 -6.90 14.05 13.72
N LYS A 135 -7.01 15.39 13.81
CA LYS A 135 -6.53 16.15 14.96
C LYS A 135 -7.22 15.72 16.27
N LYS A 136 -8.55 15.51 16.23
CA LYS A 136 -9.31 15.02 17.38
C LYS A 136 -8.95 13.58 17.73
N ALA A 137 -8.82 12.72 16.73
CA ALA A 137 -8.46 11.32 16.88
C ALA A 137 -7.02 11.18 17.40
N TRP A 138 -6.07 11.93 16.84
CA TRP A 138 -4.69 12.01 17.29
C TRP A 138 -4.61 12.35 18.78
N ARG A 139 -5.25 13.44 19.19
CA ARG A 139 -5.29 13.85 20.61
C ARG A 139 -5.88 12.76 21.51
N ASN A 140 -6.91 12.06 21.05
CA ASN A 140 -7.57 11.03 21.86
C ASN A 140 -6.78 9.71 21.92
N VAL A 141 -6.01 9.37 20.89
CA VAL A 141 -5.21 8.13 20.82
C VAL A 141 -3.81 8.34 21.36
N PHE A 142 -3.12 9.38 20.89
CA PHE A 142 -1.70 9.57 21.19
C PHE A 142 -1.45 10.40 22.46
N VAL A 143 -2.30 11.39 22.77
CA VAL A 143 -2.11 12.24 23.95
C VAL A 143 -2.78 11.67 25.17
N LYS A 144 -4.07 11.24 25.04
CA LYS A 144 -4.84 10.75 26.19
C LYS A 144 -4.62 9.26 26.52
N ARG A 145 -4.05 8.50 25.61
CA ARG A 145 -3.79 7.05 25.76
C ARG A 145 -2.42 6.69 25.26
N PRO A 146 -1.34 7.07 25.96
CA PRO A 146 0.03 6.87 25.50
C PRO A 146 0.35 5.39 25.24
N LEU A 147 -0.22 4.46 26.03
CA LEU A 147 -0.06 3.04 25.81
C LEU A 147 -0.56 2.59 24.42
N THR A 148 -1.72 3.11 23.98
CA THR A 148 -2.24 2.79 22.63
C THR A 148 -1.32 3.35 21.55
N ALA A 149 -0.76 4.54 21.75
CA ALA A 149 0.22 5.13 20.83
C ALA A 149 1.48 4.27 20.73
N ILE A 150 2.06 3.90 21.86
CA ILE A 150 3.26 3.03 21.94
C ILE A 150 2.99 1.70 21.23
N LEU A 151 1.88 1.04 21.53
CA LEU A 151 1.51 -0.23 20.89
C LEU A 151 1.31 -0.09 19.38
N THR A 152 0.75 1.04 18.91
CA THR A 152 0.58 1.28 17.47
C THR A 152 1.91 1.46 16.76
N VAL A 153 2.81 2.27 17.33
CA VAL A 153 4.17 2.47 16.79
C VAL A 153 4.95 1.16 16.83
N LEU A 154 4.90 0.45 17.94
CA LEU A 154 5.55 -0.86 18.08
C LEU A 154 5.04 -1.86 17.04
N ALA A 155 3.73 -1.95 16.84
CA ALA A 155 3.14 -2.81 15.80
C ALA A 155 3.61 -2.44 14.39
N ALA A 156 3.68 -1.14 14.05
CA ALA A 156 4.20 -0.69 12.76
C ALA A 156 5.68 -1.06 12.59
N VAL A 157 6.51 -0.83 13.60
CA VAL A 157 7.93 -1.18 13.58
C VAL A 157 8.12 -2.69 13.46
N LEU A 158 7.37 -3.49 14.21
CA LEU A 158 7.45 -4.96 14.14
C LEU A 158 7.01 -5.50 12.77
N LEU A 159 5.96 -4.94 12.17
CA LEU A 159 5.53 -5.33 10.82
C LEU A 159 6.59 -5.01 9.77
N ILE A 160 7.19 -3.84 9.83
CA ILE A 160 8.25 -3.45 8.90
C ILE A 160 9.52 -4.29 9.13
N ALA A 161 9.94 -4.46 10.39
CA ALA A 161 11.11 -5.26 10.73
C ALA A 161 10.96 -6.73 10.32
N SER A 162 9.78 -7.33 10.55
CA SER A 162 9.49 -8.70 10.12
C SER A 162 9.52 -8.84 8.59
N ALA A 163 8.99 -7.85 7.84
CA ALA A 163 9.06 -7.84 6.39
C ALA A 163 10.51 -7.75 5.89
N VAL A 164 11.34 -6.93 6.52
CA VAL A 164 12.77 -6.80 6.19
C VAL A 164 13.50 -8.11 6.46
N CYS A 165 13.30 -8.71 7.63
CA CYS A 165 13.93 -9.99 7.98
C CYS A 165 13.51 -11.11 7.04
N LEU A 166 12.21 -11.22 6.73
CA LEU A 166 11.69 -12.22 5.81
C LEU A 166 12.18 -12.00 4.38
N GLY A 167 12.19 -10.74 3.91
CA GLY A 167 12.70 -10.38 2.60
C GLY A 167 14.18 -10.70 2.44
N ALA A 168 15.00 -10.35 3.42
CA ALA A 168 16.42 -10.69 3.43
C ALA A 168 16.68 -12.21 3.47
N ALA A 169 15.84 -12.96 4.17
CA ALA A 169 15.94 -14.41 4.21
C ALA A 169 15.53 -15.05 2.86
N ALA A 170 14.53 -14.50 2.19
CA ALA A 170 14.09 -14.95 0.87
C ALA A 170 15.12 -14.65 -0.22
N ASP A 171 15.69 -13.44 -0.22
CA ASP A 171 16.75 -13.04 -1.18
C ASP A 171 18.01 -13.96 -1.09
N LYS A 172 18.31 -14.47 0.10
CA LYS A 172 19.42 -15.43 0.30
C LYS A 172 19.12 -16.82 -0.27
N ARG A 173 17.85 -17.22 -0.30
CA ARG A 173 17.44 -18.56 -0.78
C ARG A 173 17.35 -18.65 -2.29
N ASP A 174 17.08 -17.55 -2.94
CA ASP A 174 16.95 -17.46 -4.38
C ASP A 174 17.90 -16.38 -4.93
N PRO A 175 19.23 -16.67 -4.92
CA PRO A 175 20.18 -15.77 -5.54
C PRO A 175 19.84 -15.72 -7.04
N THR A 176 19.17 -14.66 -7.46
CA THR A 176 18.89 -14.40 -8.88
C THR A 176 20.22 -14.58 -9.63
N PRO A 177 20.32 -15.49 -10.61
CA PRO A 177 21.56 -15.60 -11.39
C PRO A 177 21.85 -14.20 -11.93
N ALA A 178 23.06 -13.74 -11.65
CA ALA A 178 23.54 -12.43 -12.10
C ALA A 178 23.11 -12.29 -13.56
N ALA A 179 22.39 -11.22 -13.87
CA ALA A 179 21.86 -10.97 -15.20
C ALA A 179 22.97 -11.29 -16.21
N ILE A 180 22.77 -12.32 -17.05
CA ILE A 180 23.74 -12.66 -18.08
C ILE A 180 23.95 -11.37 -18.86
N PRO A 181 25.17 -10.80 -18.88
CA PRO A 181 25.39 -9.55 -19.57
C PRO A 181 24.98 -9.75 -21.03
N PHE A 182 24.00 -8.97 -21.47
CA PHE A 182 23.62 -8.90 -22.87
C PHE A 182 24.88 -8.52 -23.67
N GLY A 183 25.54 -9.51 -24.30
CA GLY A 183 26.76 -9.21 -25.03
C GLY A 183 27.64 -10.40 -25.42
N THR A 184 27.38 -11.61 -24.91
CA THR A 184 28.10 -12.80 -25.39
C THR A 184 27.24 -13.62 -26.32
N ALA A 185 26.65 -12.98 -27.33
CA ALA A 185 26.21 -13.71 -28.52
C ALA A 185 27.47 -14.30 -29.17
N LYS A 186 27.70 -15.61 -28.99
CA LYS A 186 28.73 -16.34 -29.68
C LYS A 186 28.55 -16.07 -31.18
N PRO A 187 29.57 -15.60 -31.91
CA PRO A 187 29.41 -15.34 -33.32
C PRO A 187 28.95 -16.63 -34.02
N LEU A 188 27.90 -16.53 -34.80
CA LEU A 188 27.43 -17.64 -35.64
C LEU A 188 28.58 -18.15 -36.50
N PRO A 189 28.76 -19.45 -36.63
CA PRO A 189 29.78 -20.02 -37.53
C PRO A 189 29.51 -19.53 -38.95
N THR A 190 30.46 -18.82 -39.53
CA THR A 190 30.44 -18.45 -40.94
C THR A 190 30.52 -19.74 -41.79
N PHE A 191 29.42 -20.09 -42.43
CA PHE A 191 29.44 -21.12 -43.45
C PHE A 191 30.27 -20.60 -44.62
N SER A 192 31.47 -21.14 -44.78
CA SER A 192 32.27 -20.97 -46.00
C SER A 192 31.60 -21.78 -47.12
N SER A 193 31.06 -21.09 -48.09
CA SER A 193 30.61 -21.71 -49.36
C SER A 193 31.84 -22.06 -50.18
N ALA A 194 32.13 -23.38 -50.31
CA ALA A 194 33.03 -23.94 -51.28
C ALA A 194 32.28 -24.17 -52.60
#